data_23c7a80cd983c62080f6e9b3b96c8f3f
#
_entry.id   23c7a80cd983c62080f6e9b3b96c8f3f
#
_cell.length_a   1.000
_cell.length_b   1.000
_cell.length_c   1.000
_cell.angle_alpha   90.00
_cell.angle_beta   90.00
_cell.angle_gamma   90.00
#
_symmetry.space_group_name_H-M   'P 1'
#
loop_
_entity.id
_entity.type
_entity.pdbx_description
1 polymer ?
#
loop_
_entity_poly.entity_id
_entity_poly.type
_entity_poly.pdbx_seq_one_letter_code
_entity_poly.pdbx_strand_id
1 'polypeptide(L)'
;MARAIEERPVSIPQVIHQMLLTFHSEQLGIVTPIYGHEMPTKVRQFLQKADFRCNYFYLILTYGNRHGGARELAKQFCDSCGISVDYINVLGMVDNWLPAFDMDEQRQIDKMIDEHLSAIKEDIAQHWKMITAVAEEDRAEEKSKYARPQSKHHADRPHGSQPAADQQASFLT
;
A
#
# COMPACT_ATOMS: atom_id res chain seq x y z
N MET A 1 -0.47 -10.51 -7.50
CA MET A 1 -1.21 -9.40 -8.13
C MET A 1 -0.43 -8.74 -9.27
N ALA A 2 0.70 -8.04 -9.03
CA ALA A 2 1.44 -7.37 -10.11
C ALA A 2 1.75 -8.28 -11.33
N ARG A 3 2.11 -9.54 -11.12
CA ARG A 3 2.33 -10.52 -12.21
C ARG A 3 1.06 -10.89 -13.00
N ALA A 4 -0.10 -10.62 -12.48
CA ALA A 4 -1.34 -10.86 -13.21
C ALA A 4 -1.67 -9.71 -14.19
N ILE A 5 -1.05 -8.53 -14.00
CA ILE A 5 -1.20 -7.35 -14.85
C ILE A 5 -0.02 -7.24 -15.83
N GLU A 6 1.21 -7.48 -15.35
CA GLU A 6 2.45 -7.36 -16.09
C GLU A 6 3.31 -8.61 -15.92
N GLU A 7 3.88 -9.13 -17.01
CA GLU A 7 4.69 -10.36 -17.00
C GLU A 7 5.99 -10.23 -16.19
N ARG A 8 6.58 -9.05 -16.16
CA ARG A 8 7.88 -8.77 -15.50
C ARG A 8 7.81 -7.59 -14.53
N PRO A 9 7.04 -7.71 -13.45
CA PRO A 9 6.96 -6.63 -12.48
C PRO A 9 8.29 -6.46 -11.72
N VAL A 10 8.64 -5.21 -11.46
CA VAL A 10 9.80 -4.85 -10.64
C VAL A 10 9.35 -4.69 -9.18
N SER A 11 10.08 -5.29 -8.25
CA SER A 11 9.78 -5.17 -6.82
C SER A 11 10.35 -3.88 -6.24
N ILE A 12 9.49 -2.98 -5.74
CA ILE A 12 9.91 -1.71 -5.12
C ILE A 12 10.95 -1.92 -4.00
N PRO A 13 10.80 -2.85 -3.05
CA PRO A 13 11.82 -3.12 -2.04
C PRO A 13 13.20 -3.48 -2.58
N GLN A 14 13.25 -4.11 -3.76
CA GLN A 14 14.53 -4.49 -4.38
C GLN A 14 15.24 -3.32 -5.05
N VAL A 15 14.48 -2.36 -5.59
CA VAL A 15 15.06 -1.27 -6.37
C VAL A 15 15.18 0.06 -5.63
N ILE A 16 14.45 0.28 -4.56
CA ILE A 16 14.37 1.57 -3.85
C ILE A 16 15.73 2.07 -3.34
N HIS A 17 16.71 1.20 -3.21
CA HIS A 17 18.07 1.53 -2.76
C HIS A 17 19.03 1.88 -3.89
N GLN A 18 18.61 1.80 -5.14
CA GLN A 18 19.43 2.18 -6.28
C GLN A 18 19.64 3.71 -6.30
N MET A 19 20.80 4.15 -6.78
CA MET A 19 21.14 5.56 -6.88
C MET A 19 20.30 6.30 -7.91
N LEU A 20 19.93 5.61 -8.99
CA LEU A 20 19.10 6.14 -10.08
C LEU A 20 17.83 5.33 -10.20
N LEU A 21 16.69 5.98 -10.08
CA LEU A 21 15.36 5.38 -10.16
C LEU A 21 14.59 6.07 -11.32
N THR A 22 15.02 5.83 -12.54
CA THR A 22 14.34 6.34 -13.72
C THR A 22 13.66 5.21 -14.45
N PHE A 23 12.37 5.37 -14.69
CA PHE A 23 11.53 4.40 -15.40
C PHE A 23 10.95 5.07 -16.64
N HIS A 24 11.16 4.43 -17.79
CA HIS A 24 10.68 4.92 -19.08
C HIS A 24 9.92 3.83 -19.81
N SER A 25 8.66 4.07 -20.10
CA SER A 25 7.79 3.18 -20.86
C SER A 25 6.60 3.96 -21.41
N GLU A 26 5.87 3.42 -22.35
CA GLU A 26 4.62 4.01 -22.81
C GLU A 26 3.57 4.01 -21.68
N GLN A 27 3.49 2.92 -20.93
CA GLN A 27 2.67 2.82 -19.73
C GLN A 27 3.50 2.35 -18.54
N LEU A 28 3.23 2.92 -17.38
CA LEU A 28 3.81 2.52 -16.10
C LEU A 28 2.71 2.37 -15.07
N GLY A 29 2.87 1.41 -14.19
CA GLY A 29 1.90 1.19 -13.14
C GLY A 29 2.52 0.75 -11.83
N ILE A 30 1.83 1.07 -10.74
CA ILE A 30 2.17 0.61 -9.41
C ILE A 30 1.01 -0.19 -8.85
N VAL A 31 1.31 -1.39 -8.39
CA VAL A 31 0.40 -2.24 -7.64
C VAL A 31 0.90 -2.30 -6.20
N THR A 32 0.08 -1.86 -5.26
CA THR A 32 0.48 -1.76 -3.86
C THR A 32 -0.67 -2.08 -2.93
N PRO A 33 -0.43 -2.72 -1.78
CA PRO A 33 -1.44 -2.78 -0.73
C PRO A 33 -1.65 -1.40 -0.11
N ILE A 34 -2.77 -1.25 0.61
CA ILE A 34 -3.02 -0.12 1.50
C ILE A 34 -3.14 -0.61 2.93
N TYR A 35 -2.62 0.18 3.85
CA TYR A 35 -2.69 -0.06 5.29
C TYR A 35 -3.23 1.19 5.96
N GLY A 36 -4.34 1.07 6.70
CA GLY A 36 -4.98 2.22 7.33
C GLY A 36 -5.36 3.34 6.33
N HIS A 37 -5.83 2.94 5.13
CA HIS A 37 -6.22 3.80 4.01
C HIS A 37 -5.08 4.48 3.23
N GLU A 38 -3.83 4.22 3.57
CA GLU A 38 -2.66 4.83 2.91
C GLU A 38 -1.76 3.79 2.22
N MET A 39 -1.04 4.25 1.21
CA MET A 39 0.05 3.47 0.63
C MET A 39 1.18 3.27 1.65
N PRO A 40 1.85 2.10 1.67
CA PRO A 40 2.97 1.86 2.57
C PRO A 40 4.06 2.91 2.45
N THR A 41 4.72 3.24 3.56
CA THR A 41 5.81 4.24 3.60
C THR A 41 6.90 3.98 2.55
N LYS A 42 7.26 2.72 2.31
CA LYS A 42 8.25 2.36 1.29
C LYS A 42 7.80 2.72 -0.13
N VAL A 43 6.52 2.56 -0.44
CA VAL A 43 5.95 2.93 -1.74
C VAL A 43 5.95 4.45 -1.88
N ARG A 44 5.53 5.17 -0.84
CA ARG A 44 5.56 6.64 -0.84
C ARG A 44 6.99 7.18 -1.02
N GLN A 45 7.98 6.62 -0.33
CA GLN A 45 9.39 6.96 -0.50
C GLN A 45 9.91 6.69 -1.93
N PHE A 46 9.45 5.59 -2.53
CA PHE A 46 9.80 5.26 -3.90
C PHE A 46 9.20 6.28 -4.88
N LEU A 47 7.93 6.62 -4.76
CA LEU A 47 7.26 7.62 -5.59
C LEU A 47 7.92 9.01 -5.49
N GLN A 48 8.41 9.40 -4.30
CA GLN A 48 9.13 10.67 -4.11
C GLN A 48 10.51 10.70 -4.76
N LYS A 49 11.15 9.55 -4.96
CA LYS A 49 12.54 9.46 -5.46
C LYS A 49 12.62 9.14 -6.94
N ALA A 50 11.62 8.44 -7.47
CA ALA A 50 11.67 7.92 -8.82
C ALA A 50 11.22 8.97 -9.85
N ASP A 51 11.89 8.97 -11.01
CA ASP A 51 11.50 9.73 -12.19
C ASP A 51 10.73 8.79 -13.13
N PHE A 52 9.46 9.12 -13.38
CA PHE A 52 8.58 8.34 -14.25
C PHE A 52 8.33 9.09 -15.55
N ARG A 53 8.71 8.47 -16.67
CA ARG A 53 8.49 9.02 -18.01
C ARG A 53 7.59 8.08 -18.78
N CYS A 54 6.30 8.38 -18.83
CA CYS A 54 5.29 7.58 -19.51
C CYS A 54 4.15 8.46 -20.03
N ASN A 55 3.38 7.89 -20.97
CA ASN A 55 2.19 8.51 -21.51
C ASN A 55 0.94 8.16 -20.69
N TYR A 56 0.99 7.05 -19.95
CA TYR A 56 -0.10 6.57 -19.13
C TYR A 56 0.43 6.00 -17.80
N PHE A 57 -0.06 6.54 -16.67
CA PHE A 57 0.34 6.11 -15.34
C PHE A 57 -0.86 5.62 -14.54
N TYR A 58 -0.78 4.40 -14.01
CA TYR A 58 -1.87 3.81 -13.25
C TYR A 58 -1.46 3.32 -11.86
N LEU A 59 -2.40 3.34 -10.92
CA LEU A 59 -2.28 2.78 -9.58
C LEU A 59 -3.35 1.72 -9.33
N ILE A 60 -2.96 0.55 -8.85
CA ILE A 60 -3.87 -0.48 -8.34
C ILE A 60 -3.61 -0.66 -6.86
N LEU A 61 -4.62 -0.32 -6.05
CA LEU A 61 -4.55 -0.38 -4.60
C LEU A 61 -5.26 -1.65 -4.13
N THR A 62 -4.54 -2.56 -3.48
CA THR A 62 -5.17 -3.77 -2.93
C THR A 62 -5.52 -3.59 -1.46
N TYR A 63 -6.68 -4.08 -1.05
CA TYR A 63 -7.18 -3.97 0.31
C TYR A 63 -7.84 -5.27 0.79
N GLY A 64 -7.92 -5.48 2.10
CA GLY A 64 -8.60 -6.63 2.70
C GLY A 64 -10.09 -6.35 2.91
N ASN A 65 -10.40 -5.55 3.92
CA ASN A 65 -11.79 -5.29 4.33
C ASN A 65 -12.34 -3.98 3.75
N ARG A 66 -11.63 -2.86 3.94
CA ARG A 66 -12.08 -1.53 3.51
C ARG A 66 -10.95 -0.76 2.84
N HIS A 67 -11.28 -0.04 1.78
CA HIS A 67 -10.32 0.84 1.12
C HIS A 67 -10.46 2.30 1.56
N GLY A 68 -11.61 2.72 2.15
CA GLY A 68 -11.86 4.09 2.58
C GLY A 68 -11.54 5.12 1.48
N GLY A 69 -10.97 6.26 1.85
CA GLY A 69 -10.49 7.30 0.94
C GLY A 69 -9.13 7.02 0.27
N ALA A 70 -8.64 5.78 0.25
CA ALA A 70 -7.29 5.45 -0.22
C ALA A 70 -6.99 5.93 -1.64
N ARG A 71 -7.97 5.92 -2.55
CA ARG A 71 -7.80 6.45 -3.92
C ARG A 71 -7.49 7.94 -3.93
N GLU A 72 -8.26 8.68 -3.14
CA GLU A 72 -8.12 10.13 -3.03
C GLU A 72 -6.79 10.51 -2.38
N LEU A 73 -6.42 9.83 -1.28
CA LEU A 73 -5.13 10.01 -0.61
C LEU A 73 -3.95 9.65 -1.51
N ALA A 74 -4.05 8.56 -2.26
CA ALA A 74 -3.01 8.15 -3.21
C ALA A 74 -2.86 9.18 -4.33
N LYS A 75 -3.97 9.69 -4.88
CA LYS A 75 -3.93 10.74 -5.89
C LYS A 75 -3.29 12.01 -5.36
N GLN A 76 -3.74 12.52 -4.21
CA GLN A 76 -3.19 13.72 -3.59
C GLN A 76 -1.68 13.57 -3.33
N PHE A 77 -1.26 12.39 -2.89
CA PHE A 77 0.15 12.11 -2.68
C PHE A 77 0.94 12.14 -3.99
N CYS A 78 0.46 11.49 -5.06
CA CYS A 78 1.10 11.51 -6.38
C CYS A 78 1.18 12.93 -6.94
N ASP A 79 0.09 13.70 -6.85
CA ASP A 79 0.06 15.10 -7.27
C ASP A 79 1.12 15.92 -6.52
N SER A 80 1.30 15.70 -5.22
CA SER A 80 2.33 16.36 -4.41
C SER A 80 3.77 16.01 -4.83
N CYS A 81 3.94 14.83 -5.46
CA CYS A 81 5.20 14.38 -6.04
C CYS A 81 5.40 14.80 -7.51
N GLY A 82 4.42 15.53 -8.09
CA GLY A 82 4.46 15.90 -9.51
C GLY A 82 4.14 14.75 -10.48
N ILE A 83 3.54 13.66 -9.97
CA ILE A 83 3.16 12.49 -10.78
C ILE A 83 1.70 12.63 -11.18
N SER A 84 1.46 12.79 -12.50
CA SER A 84 0.10 12.77 -13.05
C SER A 84 -0.38 11.33 -13.18
N VAL A 85 -1.43 10.98 -12.44
CA VAL A 85 -2.02 9.64 -12.50
C VAL A 85 -3.27 9.68 -13.38
N ASP A 86 -3.34 8.79 -14.36
CA ASP A 86 -4.46 8.67 -15.29
C ASP A 86 -5.56 7.73 -14.79
N TYR A 87 -5.17 6.67 -14.07
CA TYR A 87 -6.10 5.65 -13.60
C TYR A 87 -5.76 5.18 -12.19
N ILE A 88 -6.76 5.16 -11.31
CA ILE A 88 -6.64 4.59 -9.96
C ILE A 88 -7.82 3.67 -9.71
N ASN A 89 -7.53 2.40 -9.43
CA ASN A 89 -8.57 1.45 -9.04
C ASN A 89 -8.18 0.69 -7.77
N VAL A 90 -9.17 0.09 -7.13
CA VAL A 90 -9.00 -0.72 -5.92
C VAL A 90 -9.39 -2.16 -6.21
N LEU A 91 -8.70 -3.10 -5.58
CA LEU A 91 -9.01 -4.52 -5.69
C LEU A 91 -9.09 -5.16 -4.32
N GLY A 92 -10.28 -5.67 -3.98
CA GLY A 92 -10.49 -6.43 -2.75
C GLY A 92 -9.74 -7.76 -2.78
N MET A 93 -8.96 -8.02 -1.74
CA MET A 93 -8.22 -9.26 -1.53
C MET A 93 -8.69 -9.94 -0.24
N VAL A 94 -8.27 -11.17 -0.02
CA VAL A 94 -8.47 -11.83 1.28
C VAL A 94 -7.80 -11.00 2.37
N ASP A 95 -8.55 -10.64 3.41
CA ASP A 95 -7.98 -9.94 4.56
C ASP A 95 -7.14 -10.91 5.39
N ASN A 96 -5.99 -10.46 5.82
CA ASN A 96 -5.03 -11.26 6.59
C ASN A 96 -4.70 -10.65 7.96
N TRP A 97 -5.50 -9.72 8.45
CA TRP A 97 -5.31 -9.17 9.79
C TRP A 97 -5.88 -10.10 10.86
N LEU A 98 -5.10 -11.12 11.20
CA LEU A 98 -5.47 -12.20 12.11
C LEU A 98 -6.02 -11.77 13.49
N PRO A 99 -5.60 -10.65 14.10
CA PRO A 99 -6.22 -10.20 15.34
C PRO A 99 -7.72 -9.90 15.26
N ALA A 100 -8.24 -9.63 14.05
CA ALA A 100 -9.63 -9.24 13.85
C ALA A 100 -10.43 -10.24 13.01
N PHE A 101 -9.77 -11.09 12.22
CA PHE A 101 -10.43 -11.95 11.25
C PHE A 101 -9.94 -13.39 11.33
N ASP A 102 -10.88 -14.33 11.21
CA ASP A 102 -10.58 -15.73 10.96
C ASP A 102 -10.25 -15.92 9.47
N MET A 103 -9.13 -16.60 9.18
CA MET A 103 -8.68 -16.79 7.80
C MET A 103 -9.57 -17.75 7.01
N ASP A 104 -10.19 -18.71 7.66
CA ASP A 104 -11.04 -19.67 6.97
C ASP A 104 -12.39 -19.02 6.60
N GLU A 105 -12.91 -18.15 7.46
CA GLU A 105 -14.06 -17.30 7.14
C GLU A 105 -13.74 -16.33 6.00
N GLN A 106 -12.57 -15.67 6.06
CA GLN A 106 -12.16 -14.71 5.03
C GLN A 106 -11.98 -15.33 3.64
N ARG A 107 -11.53 -16.59 3.57
CA ARG A 107 -11.39 -17.34 2.30
C ARG A 107 -12.73 -17.73 1.69
N GLN A 108 -13.80 -17.83 2.49
CA GLN A 108 -15.13 -18.14 2.01
C GLN A 108 -15.85 -16.94 1.41
N ILE A 109 -15.36 -15.72 1.67
CA ILE A 109 -15.95 -14.50 1.10
C ILE A 109 -15.51 -14.40 -0.37
N ASP A 110 -16.48 -14.56 -1.27
CA ASP A 110 -16.24 -14.31 -2.69
C ASP A 110 -16.06 -12.80 -2.93
N LYS A 111 -14.87 -12.42 -3.29
CA LYS A 111 -14.52 -11.03 -3.60
C LYS A 111 -14.47 -10.76 -5.10
N MET A 112 -14.91 -11.70 -5.91
CA MET A 112 -14.96 -11.62 -7.38
C MET A 112 -13.62 -11.10 -7.95
N ILE A 113 -12.50 -11.64 -7.40
CA ILE A 113 -11.14 -11.11 -7.69
C ILE A 113 -10.81 -11.24 -9.17
N ASP A 114 -11.15 -12.35 -9.78
CA ASP A 114 -10.82 -12.64 -11.18
C ASP A 114 -11.60 -11.74 -12.14
N GLU A 115 -12.88 -11.50 -11.86
CA GLU A 115 -13.73 -10.59 -12.63
C GLU A 115 -13.23 -9.14 -12.52
N HIS A 116 -12.98 -8.67 -11.31
CA HIS A 116 -12.46 -7.32 -11.08
C HIS A 116 -11.07 -7.14 -11.71
N LEU A 117 -10.21 -8.15 -11.61
CA LEU A 117 -8.88 -8.13 -12.22
C LEU A 117 -8.98 -8.08 -13.75
N SER A 118 -9.92 -8.83 -14.33
CA SER A 118 -10.15 -8.84 -15.77
C SER A 118 -10.61 -7.47 -16.27
N ALA A 119 -11.55 -6.83 -15.56
CA ALA A 119 -12.00 -5.48 -15.86
C ALA A 119 -10.87 -4.45 -15.75
N ILE A 120 -10.06 -4.51 -14.68
CA ILE A 120 -8.89 -3.63 -14.51
C ILE A 120 -7.88 -3.80 -15.67
N LYS A 121 -7.64 -5.02 -16.10
CA LYS A 121 -6.74 -5.28 -17.24
C LYS A 121 -7.25 -4.71 -18.54
N GLU A 122 -8.55 -4.81 -18.78
CA GLU A 122 -9.20 -4.23 -19.96
C GLU A 122 -9.13 -2.69 -19.93
N ASP A 123 -9.41 -2.07 -18.80
CA ASP A 123 -9.30 -0.62 -18.59
C ASP A 123 -7.87 -0.12 -18.88
N ILE A 124 -6.86 -0.81 -18.35
CA ILE A 124 -5.45 -0.48 -18.59
C ILE A 124 -5.07 -0.65 -20.07
N ALA A 125 -5.50 -1.73 -20.72
CA ALA A 125 -5.22 -1.99 -22.12
C ALA A 125 -5.84 -0.93 -23.05
N GLN A 126 -6.97 -0.36 -22.66
CA GLN A 126 -7.67 0.71 -23.39
C GLN A 126 -7.20 2.10 -22.99
N HIS A 127 -6.22 2.23 -22.07
CA HIS A 127 -5.76 3.49 -21.46
C HIS A 127 -6.93 4.30 -20.88
N TRP A 128 -7.86 3.61 -20.23
CA TRP A 128 -9.02 4.24 -19.63
C TRP A 128 -8.60 5.22 -18.54
N LYS A 129 -9.15 6.44 -18.60
CA LYS A 129 -8.84 7.48 -17.60
C LYS A 129 -9.97 7.55 -16.59
N MET A 130 -9.73 7.02 -15.41
CA MET A 130 -10.69 7.00 -14.34
C MET A 130 -10.02 7.18 -12.98
N ILE A 131 -10.47 8.19 -12.26
CA ILE A 131 -10.20 8.34 -10.84
C ILE A 131 -11.55 8.33 -10.16
N THR A 132 -12.01 7.17 -9.75
CA THR A 132 -13.35 7.02 -9.15
C THR A 132 -13.43 7.82 -7.85
N ALA A 133 -14.42 8.68 -7.74
CA ALA A 133 -14.68 9.42 -6.50
C ALA A 133 -14.97 8.45 -5.35
N VAL A 134 -14.49 8.80 -4.15
CA VAL A 134 -14.79 8.06 -2.92
C VAL A 134 -16.26 8.27 -2.57
N ALA A 135 -16.98 7.22 -2.15
CA ALA A 135 -18.33 7.36 -1.65
C ALA A 135 -18.36 8.27 -0.41
N GLU A 136 -19.41 9.08 -0.26
CA GLU A 136 -19.50 10.01 0.89
C GLU A 136 -19.49 9.29 2.24
N GLU A 137 -20.00 8.06 2.29
CA GLU A 137 -20.01 7.21 3.48
C GLU A 137 -18.59 6.87 3.93
N ASP A 138 -17.69 6.53 3.00
CA ASP A 138 -16.28 6.25 3.28
C ASP A 138 -15.54 7.52 3.76
N ARG A 139 -15.89 8.71 3.21
CA ARG A 139 -15.34 10.00 3.64
C ARG A 139 -15.75 10.40 5.05
N ALA A 140 -16.98 10.11 5.42
CA ALA A 140 -17.51 10.44 6.75
C ALA A 140 -16.81 9.61 7.84
N GLU A 141 -16.53 8.35 7.55
CA GLU A 141 -15.84 7.45 8.47
C GLU A 141 -14.36 7.83 8.67
N GLU A 142 -13.68 8.26 7.61
CA GLU A 142 -12.32 8.79 7.70
C GLU A 142 -12.23 10.03 8.57
N LYS A 143 -13.08 11.03 8.35
CA LYS A 143 -13.12 12.24 9.18
C LYS A 143 -13.32 11.91 10.65
N SER A 144 -14.14 10.90 10.96
CA SER A 144 -14.36 10.44 12.33
C SER A 144 -13.13 9.76 12.96
N LYS A 145 -12.36 9.00 12.19
CA LYS A 145 -11.14 8.31 12.67
C LYS A 145 -9.99 9.27 12.93
N TYR A 146 -9.79 10.26 12.07
CA TYR A 146 -8.72 11.25 12.22
C TYR A 146 -9.10 12.38 13.19
N ALA A 147 -10.38 12.57 13.51
CA ALA A 147 -10.84 13.50 14.55
C ALA A 147 -10.65 12.97 15.97
N ARG A 148 -10.29 11.70 16.17
CA ARG A 148 -9.90 11.19 17.49
C ARG A 148 -8.55 11.76 17.87
N PRO A 149 -8.42 12.42 19.05
CA PRO A 149 -7.12 12.84 19.55
C PRO A 149 -6.23 11.60 19.62
N GLN A 150 -5.04 11.67 19.03
CA GLN A 150 -4.02 10.64 19.23
C GLN A 150 -3.80 10.57 20.74
N SER A 151 -4.33 9.52 21.37
CA SER A 151 -4.06 9.25 22.78
C SER A 151 -2.55 9.08 22.89
N LYS A 152 -1.95 9.94 23.73
CA LYS A 152 -0.54 9.91 24.10
C LYS A 152 -0.22 8.56 24.76
N HIS A 153 0.05 7.55 23.97
CA HIS A 153 0.63 6.30 24.42
C HIS A 153 2.07 6.21 23.94
N HIS A 154 2.91 7.10 24.47
CA HIS A 154 4.35 6.86 24.58
C HIS A 154 4.94 7.82 25.63
N ALA A 155 4.59 7.62 26.90
CA ALA A 155 5.41 8.06 28.01
C ALA A 155 5.22 7.04 29.14
N ASP A 156 6.35 6.62 29.71
CA ASP A 156 6.50 5.79 30.89
C ASP A 156 6.50 4.27 30.69
N ARG A 157 7.59 3.78 30.10
CA ARG A 157 8.22 2.57 30.62
C ARG A 157 9.41 3.00 31.49
N PRO A 158 9.38 2.76 32.79
CA PRO A 158 10.56 2.97 33.61
C PRO A 158 11.65 2.00 33.16
N HIS A 159 12.83 2.53 32.93
CA HIS A 159 14.05 1.74 32.77
C HIS A 159 14.26 0.92 34.06
N GLY A 160 13.88 -0.33 34.00
CA GLY A 160 14.30 -1.32 34.99
C GLY A 160 15.79 -1.59 34.81
N SER A 161 16.57 -1.08 35.75
CA SER A 161 17.96 -1.43 35.95
C SER A 161 18.08 -2.98 36.11
N GLN A 162 18.73 -3.63 35.18
CA GLN A 162 19.21 -4.99 35.38
C GLN A 162 20.44 -4.95 36.28
N PRO A 163 20.50 -5.81 37.33
CA PRO A 163 21.70 -5.97 38.10
C PRO A 163 22.74 -6.77 37.28
N ALA A 164 23.98 -6.33 37.38
CA ALA A 164 25.14 -7.04 36.90
C ALA A 164 25.23 -8.42 37.57
N ALA A 165 25.32 -9.47 36.78
CA ALA A 165 25.75 -10.79 37.23
C ALA A 165 27.06 -11.10 36.54
N ASP A 166 28.15 -10.90 37.32
CA ASP A 166 29.40 -11.61 37.17
C ASP A 166 29.15 -13.14 37.21
N GLN A 167 29.60 -13.84 36.19
CA GLN A 167 30.09 -15.21 36.37
C GLN A 167 31.09 -15.54 35.26
N GLN A 168 32.33 -15.55 35.66
CA GLN A 168 33.43 -16.32 35.07
C GLN A 168 33.04 -17.79 34.98
N ALA A 169 33.27 -18.40 33.83
CA ALA A 169 33.60 -19.82 33.73
C ALA A 169 34.46 -20.07 32.49
N SER A 170 35.75 -20.18 32.74
CA SER A 170 36.73 -20.90 31.93
C SER A 170 36.28 -22.35 31.70
N PHE A 171 36.41 -22.86 30.48
CA PHE A 171 36.82 -24.25 30.25
C PHE A 171 37.54 -24.38 28.90
N LEU A 172 38.75 -24.87 29.02
CA LEU A 172 39.63 -25.57 28.08
C LEU A 172 38.93 -26.79 27.46
N THR A 173 39.08 -27.05 26.27
CA THR A 173 39.81 -28.04 25.43
C THR A 173 39.35 -27.92 23.99
#